data_bb2ce537bed189036a535f3d2b127816
#
_entry.id   bb2ce537bed189036a535f3d2b127816
#
_cell.length_a   1.000
_cell.length_b   1.000
_cell.length_c   1.000
_cell.angle_alpha   90.00
_cell.angle_beta   90.00
_cell.angle_gamma   90.00
#
_symmetry.space_group_name_H-M   'P 1'
#
loop_
_entity.id
_entity.type
_entity.pdbx_description
1 polymer ?
#
loop_
_entity_poly.entity_id
_entity_poly.type
_entity_poly.pdbx_seq_one_letter_code
_entity_poly.pdbx_strand_id
1 'polypeptide(L)'
;MGELSHIDTFYSNTQVSRETIYSLKRYEELVIKHNNGLNLVGKSTINEIWVRHFLDSAQVIDLIDKNINSCIDIGSGAGFPGLVLALLLKHKKFKVNFKILEKSPKKCNFLKLVSSKLSLNTEIICQDIKNIEKMNCDFAIARAFKPLPEIFKIIHSKINFNAKLVLFLGAKQGGLLDEASKNWNMEYKQRKSITSGDSLIIEVNKLEQLD
;
A
#
# COMPACT_ATOMS: atom_id res chain seq x y z
N MET A 1 18.57 -9.54 -26.95
CA MET A 1 17.29 -9.00 -26.46
C MET A 1 17.65 -7.87 -25.52
N GLY A 2 17.25 -6.61 -25.84
CA GLY A 2 17.53 -5.47 -24.98
C GLY A 2 16.79 -5.61 -23.65
N GLU A 3 17.42 -5.14 -22.59
CA GLU A 3 16.83 -5.10 -21.25
C GLU A 3 15.60 -4.18 -21.26
N LEU A 4 14.44 -4.68 -20.80
CA LEU A 4 13.22 -3.90 -20.75
C LEU A 4 13.42 -2.71 -19.78
N SER A 5 12.94 -1.53 -20.15
CA SER A 5 12.94 -0.40 -19.20
C SER A 5 12.03 -0.72 -18.01
N HIS A 6 12.26 -0.06 -16.86
CA HIS A 6 11.39 -0.23 -15.68
C HIS A 6 9.92 0.11 -15.97
N ILE A 7 9.68 1.06 -16.89
CA ILE A 7 8.32 1.41 -17.35
C ILE A 7 7.72 0.29 -18.17
N ASP A 8 8.49 -0.32 -19.08
CA ASP A 8 8.03 -1.45 -19.90
C ASP A 8 7.73 -2.66 -19.00
N THR A 9 8.57 -2.90 -17.98
CA THR A 9 8.32 -3.93 -16.97
C THR A 9 7.01 -3.67 -16.21
N PHE A 10 6.75 -2.42 -15.81
CA PHE A 10 5.48 -2.05 -15.18
C PHE A 10 4.30 -2.28 -16.13
N TYR A 11 4.40 -1.79 -17.36
CA TYR A 11 3.35 -1.90 -18.36
C TYR A 11 3.02 -3.37 -18.70
N SER A 12 4.02 -4.23 -18.91
CA SER A 12 3.81 -5.64 -19.24
C SER A 12 3.10 -6.42 -18.13
N ASN A 13 3.29 -6.03 -16.86
CA ASN A 13 2.64 -6.67 -15.72
C ASN A 13 1.25 -6.09 -15.39
N THR A 14 0.94 -4.87 -15.82
CA THR A 14 -0.29 -4.18 -15.39
C THR A 14 -1.25 -3.87 -16.54
N GLN A 15 -0.74 -3.76 -17.76
CA GLN A 15 -1.47 -3.40 -18.98
C GLN A 15 -2.39 -2.19 -18.82
N VAL A 16 -1.94 -1.20 -18.05
CA VAL A 16 -2.70 0.03 -17.78
C VAL A 16 -2.73 0.95 -19.01
N SER A 17 -3.62 1.92 -19.01
CA SER A 17 -3.71 2.89 -20.10
C SER A 17 -2.50 3.85 -20.15
N ARG A 18 -2.30 4.53 -21.29
CA ARG A 18 -1.25 5.55 -21.45
C ARG A 18 -1.44 6.72 -20.48
N GLU A 19 -2.69 7.08 -20.18
CA GLU A 19 -3.03 8.11 -19.20
C GLU A 19 -2.58 7.73 -17.79
N THR A 20 -2.67 6.45 -17.45
CA THR A 20 -2.16 5.93 -16.17
C THR A 20 -0.65 6.07 -16.10
N ILE A 21 0.07 5.67 -17.17
CA ILE A 21 1.54 5.82 -17.25
C ILE A 21 1.93 7.30 -17.13
N TYR A 22 1.23 8.21 -17.83
CA TYR A 22 1.48 9.64 -17.71
C TYR A 22 1.28 10.17 -16.28
N SER A 23 0.22 9.73 -15.62
CA SER A 23 -0.07 10.10 -14.23
C SER A 23 1.01 9.59 -13.27
N LEU A 24 1.49 8.35 -13.46
CA LEU A 24 2.59 7.78 -12.67
C LEU A 24 3.92 8.50 -12.91
N LYS A 25 4.23 8.95 -14.14
CA LYS A 25 5.40 9.79 -14.42
C LYS A 25 5.36 11.10 -13.65
N ARG A 26 4.19 11.74 -13.58
CA ARG A 26 4.03 12.95 -12.78
C ARG A 26 4.20 12.66 -11.28
N TYR A 27 3.76 11.50 -10.82
CA TYR A 27 3.98 11.08 -9.43
C TYR A 27 5.47 10.86 -9.15
N GLU A 28 6.18 10.17 -10.03
CA GLU A 28 7.62 9.96 -9.96
C GLU A 28 8.38 11.29 -9.83
N GLU A 29 8.08 12.27 -10.70
CA GLU A 29 8.68 13.60 -10.67
C GLU A 29 8.48 14.29 -9.30
N LEU A 30 7.28 14.18 -8.71
CA LEU A 30 7.00 14.71 -7.39
C LEU A 30 7.79 13.99 -6.30
N VAL A 31 7.90 12.65 -6.36
CA VAL A 31 8.72 11.88 -5.39
C VAL A 31 10.17 12.30 -5.49
N ILE A 32 10.76 12.30 -6.69
CA ILE A 32 12.16 12.68 -6.91
C ILE A 32 12.43 14.10 -6.38
N LYS A 33 11.59 15.05 -6.73
CA LYS A 33 11.71 16.46 -6.32
C LYS A 33 11.72 16.63 -4.80
N HIS A 34 10.89 15.88 -4.08
CA HIS A 34 10.70 16.06 -2.64
C HIS A 34 11.49 15.07 -1.78
N ASN A 35 12.13 14.05 -2.37
CA ASN A 35 12.78 12.99 -1.62
C ASN A 35 13.93 13.46 -0.73
N ASN A 36 14.75 14.39 -1.20
CA ASN A 36 15.91 14.90 -0.44
C ASN A 36 15.53 15.56 0.89
N GLY A 37 14.34 16.19 0.95
CA GLY A 37 13.88 16.87 2.16
C GLY A 37 12.98 16.00 3.06
N LEU A 38 12.37 14.95 2.52
CA LEU A 38 11.31 14.19 3.20
C LEU A 38 11.66 12.73 3.46
N ASN A 39 12.72 12.18 2.85
CA ASN A 39 13.04 10.75 2.89
C ASN A 39 11.81 9.89 2.59
N LEU A 40 11.18 10.15 1.43
CA LEU A 40 9.96 9.47 0.98
C LEU A 40 10.23 8.00 0.65
N VAL A 41 11.31 7.76 -0.09
CA VAL A 41 11.81 6.44 -0.48
C VAL A 41 13.32 6.34 -0.25
N GLY A 42 13.82 5.12 -0.09
CA GLY A 42 15.25 4.86 0.08
C GLY A 42 16.06 5.33 -1.13
N LYS A 43 17.27 5.85 -0.88
CA LYS A 43 18.18 6.31 -1.95
C LYS A 43 18.51 5.21 -2.95
N SER A 44 18.61 3.97 -2.50
CA SER A 44 18.86 2.81 -3.35
C SER A 44 17.68 2.39 -4.23
N THR A 45 16.45 2.82 -3.90
CA THR A 45 15.23 2.41 -4.60
C THR A 45 14.61 3.51 -5.46
N ILE A 46 15.13 4.74 -5.40
CA ILE A 46 14.54 5.87 -6.15
C ILE A 46 14.71 5.71 -7.66
N ASN A 47 15.84 5.16 -8.12
CA ASN A 47 16.09 4.89 -9.53
C ASN A 47 15.28 3.69 -10.05
N GLU A 48 14.73 2.88 -9.17
CA GLU A 48 13.91 1.71 -9.47
C GLU A 48 12.44 1.93 -9.06
N ILE A 49 11.97 3.18 -8.96
CA ILE A 49 10.67 3.55 -8.41
C ILE A 49 9.52 2.82 -9.11
N TRP A 50 9.64 2.58 -10.43
CA TRP A 50 8.64 1.88 -11.22
C TRP A 50 8.45 0.42 -10.83
N VAL A 51 9.53 -0.27 -10.47
CA VAL A 51 9.48 -1.67 -10.04
C VAL A 51 9.28 -1.76 -8.53
N ARG A 52 10.14 -1.07 -7.76
CA ARG A 52 10.19 -1.22 -6.31
C ARG A 52 9.03 -0.56 -5.56
N HIS A 53 8.34 0.38 -6.22
CA HIS A 53 7.24 1.10 -5.57
C HIS A 53 5.94 1.05 -6.37
N PHE A 54 5.94 1.40 -7.66
CA PHE A 54 4.69 1.40 -8.42
C PHE A 54 4.20 -0.01 -8.72
N LEU A 55 5.05 -0.89 -9.29
CA LEU A 55 4.65 -2.26 -9.59
C LEU A 55 4.39 -3.07 -8.32
N ASP A 56 5.25 -2.89 -7.30
CA ASP A 56 5.06 -3.51 -6.00
C ASP A 56 3.69 -3.13 -5.39
N SER A 57 3.28 -1.87 -5.50
CA SER A 57 1.95 -1.42 -5.07
C SER A 57 0.82 -1.97 -5.94
N ALA A 58 1.02 -1.99 -7.26
CA ALA A 58 0.00 -2.36 -8.23
C ALA A 58 -0.37 -3.85 -8.20
N GLN A 59 0.55 -4.71 -7.78
CA GLN A 59 0.37 -6.17 -7.83
C GLN A 59 -0.79 -6.71 -6.99
N VAL A 60 -1.37 -5.91 -6.11
CA VAL A 60 -2.54 -6.29 -5.27
C VAL A 60 -3.85 -5.70 -5.76
N ILE A 61 -3.87 -5.07 -6.94
CA ILE A 61 -5.08 -4.46 -7.50
C ILE A 61 -6.19 -5.48 -7.78
N ASP A 62 -5.83 -6.72 -8.02
CA ASP A 62 -6.73 -7.86 -8.23
C ASP A 62 -7.53 -8.25 -6.98
N LEU A 63 -7.05 -7.86 -5.80
CA LEU A 63 -7.71 -8.10 -4.51
C LEU A 63 -8.82 -7.09 -4.20
N ILE A 64 -8.89 -5.99 -4.97
CA ILE A 64 -9.91 -4.94 -4.82
C ILE A 64 -10.98 -5.14 -5.89
N ASP A 65 -12.07 -5.77 -5.51
CA ASP A 65 -13.22 -6.02 -6.38
C ASP A 65 -14.28 -4.90 -6.30
N LYS A 66 -15.38 -5.06 -7.06
CA LYS A 66 -16.44 -4.03 -7.16
C LYS A 66 -17.26 -3.84 -5.89
N ASN A 67 -17.19 -4.75 -4.94
CA ASN A 67 -17.91 -4.67 -3.67
C ASN A 67 -17.15 -3.82 -2.64
N ILE A 68 -15.87 -3.53 -2.90
CA ILE A 68 -15.02 -2.70 -2.05
C ILE A 68 -15.32 -1.22 -2.32
N ASN A 69 -15.87 -0.52 -1.35
CA ASN A 69 -16.20 0.90 -1.43
C ASN A 69 -15.24 1.78 -0.64
N SER A 70 -14.58 1.20 0.36
CA SER A 70 -13.68 1.91 1.28
C SER A 70 -12.39 1.16 1.51
N CYS A 71 -11.26 1.86 1.29
CA CYS A 71 -9.92 1.35 1.53
C CYS A 71 -9.19 2.23 2.54
N ILE A 72 -8.32 1.63 3.36
CA ILE A 72 -7.38 2.36 4.20
C ILE A 72 -5.96 1.87 3.97
N ASP A 73 -5.03 2.81 3.72
CA ASP A 73 -3.59 2.55 3.66
C ASP A 73 -2.95 3.03 4.97
N ILE A 74 -2.35 2.12 5.73
CA ILE A 74 -1.85 2.36 7.07
C ILE A 74 -0.34 2.58 7.05
N GLY A 75 0.09 3.81 7.40
CA GLY A 75 1.49 4.18 7.38
C GLY A 75 2.03 4.39 5.96
N SER A 76 1.29 5.08 5.16
CA SER A 76 1.44 5.22 3.70
C SER A 76 2.79 5.78 3.24
N GLY A 77 3.49 6.56 4.08
CA GLY A 77 4.79 7.13 3.76
C GLY A 77 4.74 8.08 2.57
N ALA A 78 5.29 7.64 1.46
CA ALA A 78 5.26 8.38 0.20
C ALA A 78 3.96 8.17 -0.62
N GLY A 79 2.96 7.45 -0.07
CA GLY A 79 1.72 7.11 -0.76
C GLY A 79 1.70 5.69 -1.35
N PHE A 80 2.56 4.82 -0.86
CA PHE A 80 2.70 3.45 -1.34
C PHE A 80 2.21 2.44 -0.29
N PRO A 81 1.20 1.61 -0.61
CA PRO A 81 0.59 1.41 -1.92
C PRO A 81 -0.65 2.29 -2.21
N GLY A 82 -1.22 2.99 -1.24
CA GLY A 82 -2.57 3.56 -1.28
C GLY A 82 -2.82 4.53 -2.44
N LEU A 83 -1.96 5.54 -2.68
CA LEU A 83 -2.16 6.49 -3.78
C LEU A 83 -1.98 5.85 -5.16
N VAL A 84 -1.12 4.83 -5.28
CA VAL A 84 -0.99 4.08 -6.54
C VAL A 84 -2.28 3.31 -6.82
N LEU A 85 -2.81 2.60 -5.84
CA LEU A 85 -4.07 1.86 -6.00
C LEU A 85 -5.24 2.80 -6.29
N ALA A 86 -5.33 3.93 -5.59
CA ALA A 86 -6.35 4.95 -5.85
C ALA A 86 -6.26 5.47 -7.30
N LEU A 87 -5.06 5.70 -7.82
CA LEU A 87 -4.84 6.11 -9.21
C LEU A 87 -5.29 5.02 -10.20
N LEU A 88 -4.90 3.78 -9.99
CA LEU A 88 -5.25 2.66 -10.87
C LEU A 88 -6.78 2.45 -10.89
N LEU A 89 -7.44 2.49 -9.75
CA LEU A 89 -8.89 2.32 -9.64
C LEU A 89 -9.66 3.49 -10.24
N LYS A 90 -9.16 4.72 -10.10
CA LYS A 90 -9.71 5.88 -10.79
C LYS A 90 -9.76 5.66 -12.31
N HIS A 91 -8.67 5.20 -12.90
CA HIS A 91 -8.59 4.93 -14.34
C HIS A 91 -9.46 3.73 -14.76
N LYS A 92 -9.69 2.78 -13.87
CA LYS A 92 -10.67 1.69 -14.06
C LYS A 92 -12.13 2.12 -13.79
N LYS A 93 -12.37 3.39 -13.43
CA LYS A 93 -13.70 3.97 -13.08
C LYS A 93 -14.36 3.30 -11.87
N PHE A 94 -13.58 2.77 -10.95
CA PHE A 94 -14.07 2.27 -9.67
C PHE A 94 -14.28 3.45 -8.71
N LYS A 95 -15.41 3.44 -7.99
CA LYS A 95 -15.72 4.45 -6.97
C LYS A 95 -15.33 3.95 -5.59
N VAL A 96 -14.06 4.00 -5.27
CA VAL A 96 -13.53 3.60 -3.97
C VAL A 96 -13.04 4.84 -3.22
N ASN A 97 -13.44 4.98 -1.96
CA ASN A 97 -12.92 6.03 -1.08
C ASN A 97 -11.64 5.52 -0.40
N PHE A 98 -10.52 6.18 -0.67
CA PHE A 98 -9.23 5.85 -0.05
C PHE A 98 -8.94 6.79 1.13
N LYS A 99 -8.78 6.21 2.32
CA LYS A 99 -8.20 6.87 3.48
C LYS A 99 -6.71 6.53 3.53
N ILE A 100 -5.89 7.57 3.58
CA ILE A 100 -4.42 7.46 3.59
C ILE A 100 -3.94 7.94 4.95
N LEU A 101 -3.50 7.01 5.79
CA LEU A 101 -3.06 7.31 7.15
C LEU A 101 -1.55 7.44 7.22
N GLU A 102 -1.07 8.58 7.66
CA GLU A 102 0.34 8.89 7.86
C GLU A 102 0.48 9.82 9.07
N LYS A 103 1.48 9.57 9.93
CA LYS A 103 1.68 10.37 11.14
C LYS A 103 2.56 11.59 10.96
N SER A 104 3.43 11.60 9.95
CA SER A 104 4.36 12.70 9.70
C SER A 104 3.67 13.86 8.99
N PRO A 105 3.55 15.07 9.61
CA PRO A 105 2.91 16.21 8.96
C PRO A 105 3.55 16.60 7.62
N LYS A 106 4.87 16.48 7.52
CA LYS A 106 5.60 16.75 6.28
C LYS A 106 5.21 15.79 5.16
N LYS A 107 5.10 14.48 5.46
CA LYS A 107 4.64 13.48 4.50
C LYS A 107 3.16 13.65 4.19
N CYS A 108 2.31 13.99 5.16
CA CYS A 108 0.90 14.29 4.90
C CYS A 108 0.73 15.44 3.89
N ASN A 109 1.51 16.50 4.01
CA ASN A 109 1.49 17.59 3.03
C ASN A 109 1.91 17.13 1.64
N PHE A 110 2.91 16.27 1.54
CA PHE A 110 3.30 15.64 0.27
C PHE A 110 2.16 14.78 -0.30
N LEU A 111 1.53 13.95 0.51
CA LEU A 111 0.40 13.10 0.09
C LEU A 111 -0.78 13.94 -0.43
N LYS A 112 -1.11 15.05 0.25
CA LYS A 112 -2.13 16.02 -0.21
C LYS A 112 -1.74 16.63 -1.54
N LEU A 113 -0.48 17.00 -1.73
CA LEU A 113 0.03 17.52 -3.00
C LEU A 113 -0.13 16.51 -4.13
N VAL A 114 0.29 15.27 -3.94
CA VAL A 114 0.15 14.20 -4.96
C VAL A 114 -1.32 13.94 -5.27
N SER A 115 -2.16 13.77 -4.24
CA SER A 115 -3.60 13.55 -4.39
C SER A 115 -4.25 14.64 -5.24
N SER A 116 -3.96 15.91 -4.93
CA SER A 116 -4.47 17.08 -5.67
C SER A 116 -3.96 17.10 -7.13
N LYS A 117 -2.65 16.93 -7.33
CA LYS A 117 -2.03 16.97 -8.67
C LYS A 117 -2.51 15.85 -9.60
N LEU A 118 -2.89 14.73 -9.05
CA LEU A 118 -3.43 13.57 -9.79
C LEU A 118 -4.96 13.50 -9.73
N SER A 119 -5.60 14.48 -9.06
CA SER A 119 -7.06 14.55 -8.87
C SER A 119 -7.63 13.24 -8.34
N LEU A 120 -7.02 12.68 -7.28
CA LEU A 120 -7.46 11.45 -6.63
C LEU A 120 -8.57 11.73 -5.61
N ASN A 121 -9.52 10.80 -5.50
CA ASN A 121 -10.52 10.83 -4.44
C ASN A 121 -9.94 10.13 -3.19
N THR A 122 -9.15 10.87 -2.39
CA THR A 122 -8.49 10.35 -1.21
C THR A 122 -8.61 11.31 -0.03
N GLU A 123 -8.82 10.75 1.16
CA GLU A 123 -8.79 11.46 2.42
C GLU A 123 -7.43 11.23 3.10
N ILE A 124 -6.66 12.29 3.33
CA ILE A 124 -5.35 12.20 4.02
C ILE A 124 -5.56 12.45 5.51
N ILE A 125 -5.40 11.39 6.32
CA ILE A 125 -5.53 11.42 7.78
C ILE A 125 -4.13 11.58 8.39
N CYS A 126 -3.84 12.78 8.91
CA CYS A 126 -2.52 13.10 9.46
C CYS A 126 -2.51 12.83 10.97
N GLN A 127 -2.48 11.54 11.34
CA GLN A 127 -2.47 11.09 12.73
C GLN A 127 -1.69 9.79 12.91
N ASP A 128 -1.20 9.52 14.12
CA ASP A 128 -0.73 8.18 14.46
C ASP A 128 -1.93 7.24 14.61
N ILE A 129 -1.85 6.04 14.04
CA ILE A 129 -2.93 5.04 14.12
C ILE A 129 -3.33 4.72 15.57
N LYS A 130 -2.41 4.85 16.51
CA LYS A 130 -2.70 4.62 17.93
C LYS A 130 -3.71 5.62 18.51
N ASN A 131 -3.80 6.81 17.92
CA ASN A 131 -4.60 7.92 18.40
C ASN A 131 -5.94 8.07 17.67
N ILE A 132 -6.22 7.24 16.67
CA ILE A 132 -7.50 7.25 15.98
C ILE A 132 -8.51 6.35 16.67
N GLU A 133 -9.79 6.67 16.49
CA GLU A 133 -10.89 5.78 16.85
C GLU A 133 -10.93 4.57 15.90
N LYS A 134 -11.66 3.53 16.28
CA LYS A 134 -11.85 2.36 15.44
C LYS A 134 -12.56 2.72 14.14
N MET A 135 -11.95 2.39 13.00
CA MET A 135 -12.48 2.74 11.67
C MET A 135 -13.09 1.54 10.97
N ASN A 136 -14.15 1.82 10.22
CA ASN A 136 -14.75 0.87 9.30
C ASN A 136 -14.12 1.04 7.91
N CYS A 137 -13.75 -0.07 7.29
CA CYS A 137 -13.37 -0.15 5.89
C CYS A 137 -13.62 -1.57 5.37
N ASP A 138 -13.71 -1.70 4.04
CA ASP A 138 -13.84 -2.99 3.38
C ASP A 138 -12.48 -3.61 3.09
N PHE A 139 -11.45 -2.77 2.96
CA PHE A 139 -10.10 -3.17 2.60
C PHE A 139 -9.07 -2.34 3.37
N ALA A 140 -8.19 -3.02 4.10
CA ALA A 140 -7.07 -2.42 4.81
C ALA A 140 -5.75 -2.91 4.22
N ILE A 141 -4.79 -2.01 4.05
CA ILE A 141 -3.48 -2.35 3.48
C ILE A 141 -2.37 -1.69 4.27
N ALA A 142 -1.24 -2.40 4.43
CA ALA A 142 -0.04 -1.82 5.01
C ALA A 142 1.22 -2.40 4.34
N ARG A 143 2.20 -1.53 4.09
CA ARG A 143 3.49 -1.90 3.55
C ARG A 143 4.62 -1.29 4.38
N ALA A 144 5.62 -2.11 4.76
CA ALA A 144 6.79 -1.67 5.53
C ALA A 144 6.47 -0.82 6.77
N PHE A 145 5.32 -1.09 7.42
CA PHE A 145 4.79 -0.26 8.50
C PHE A 145 5.39 -0.65 9.86
N LYS A 146 5.27 -1.93 10.22
CA LYS A 146 5.69 -2.48 11.52
C LYS A 146 5.99 -3.99 11.40
N PRO A 147 6.67 -4.61 12.37
CA PRO A 147 6.73 -6.06 12.47
C PRO A 147 5.33 -6.68 12.62
N LEU A 148 5.14 -7.87 12.05
CA LEU A 148 3.84 -8.51 11.92
C LEU A 148 3.03 -8.64 13.24
N PRO A 149 3.61 -9.05 14.38
CA PRO A 149 2.85 -9.15 15.64
C PRO A 149 2.33 -7.78 16.12
N GLU A 150 3.09 -6.70 15.88
CA GLU A 150 2.66 -5.35 16.26
C GLU A 150 1.55 -4.84 15.33
N ILE A 151 1.65 -5.15 14.02
CA ILE A 151 0.59 -4.81 13.05
C ILE A 151 -0.74 -5.43 13.46
N PHE A 152 -0.77 -6.72 13.79
CA PHE A 152 -2.00 -7.41 14.17
C PHE A 152 -2.67 -6.80 15.40
N LYS A 153 -1.91 -6.50 16.45
CA LYS A 153 -2.44 -5.81 17.64
C LYS A 153 -3.08 -4.46 17.30
N ILE A 154 -2.39 -3.67 16.48
CA ILE A 154 -2.87 -2.34 16.06
C ILE A 154 -4.14 -2.49 15.22
N ILE A 155 -4.11 -3.32 14.20
CA ILE A 155 -5.24 -3.47 13.27
C ILE A 155 -6.46 -4.03 14.00
N HIS A 156 -6.31 -5.08 14.80
CA HIS A 156 -7.39 -5.65 15.57
C HIS A 156 -8.09 -4.61 16.47
N SER A 157 -7.33 -3.69 17.05
CA SER A 157 -7.88 -2.64 17.92
C SER A 157 -8.48 -1.45 17.17
N LYS A 158 -8.07 -1.20 15.92
CA LYS A 158 -8.34 0.05 15.18
C LYS A 158 -9.18 -0.13 13.91
N ILE A 159 -9.26 -1.33 13.38
CA ILE A 159 -10.03 -1.63 12.16
C ILE A 159 -11.13 -2.64 12.51
N ASN A 160 -12.34 -2.45 11.99
CA ASN A 160 -13.40 -3.45 12.12
C ASN A 160 -13.11 -4.67 11.24
N PHE A 161 -13.33 -5.86 11.80
CA PHE A 161 -12.82 -7.13 11.25
C PHE A 161 -13.65 -7.76 10.12
N ASN A 162 -14.52 -7.01 9.47
CA ASN A 162 -15.09 -7.42 8.17
C ASN A 162 -14.21 -6.98 6.99
N ALA A 163 -13.10 -6.29 7.28
CA ALA A 163 -12.19 -5.81 6.26
C ALA A 163 -11.24 -6.93 5.79
N LYS A 164 -11.04 -7.03 4.49
CA LYS A 164 -9.93 -7.77 3.91
C LYS A 164 -8.63 -7.01 4.23
N LEU A 165 -7.70 -7.66 4.92
CA LEU A 165 -6.41 -7.06 5.26
C LEU A 165 -5.32 -7.60 4.34
N VAL A 166 -4.56 -6.70 3.71
CA VAL A 166 -3.42 -7.05 2.86
C VAL A 166 -2.13 -6.46 3.44
N LEU A 167 -1.14 -7.31 3.69
CA LEU A 167 0.15 -6.90 4.22
C LEU A 167 1.29 -7.29 3.28
N PHE A 168 2.20 -6.36 3.07
CA PHE A 168 3.47 -6.58 2.37
C PHE A 168 4.55 -6.89 3.41
N LEU A 169 5.05 -8.10 3.37
CA LEU A 169 6.08 -8.60 4.29
C LEU A 169 7.42 -8.68 3.55
N GLY A 170 8.43 -7.97 4.05
CA GLY A 170 9.81 -8.12 3.56
C GLY A 170 10.41 -9.47 3.97
N ALA A 171 11.52 -9.86 3.34
CA ALA A 171 12.19 -11.15 3.50
C ALA A 171 12.39 -11.61 4.97
N LYS A 172 12.68 -10.68 5.87
CA LYS A 172 12.89 -10.97 7.30
C LYS A 172 11.60 -11.23 8.09
N GLN A 173 10.43 -11.01 7.49
CA GLN A 173 9.14 -11.11 8.19
C GLN A 173 8.37 -12.40 7.88
N GLY A 174 8.80 -13.19 6.91
CA GLY A 174 8.14 -14.47 6.57
C GLY A 174 8.06 -15.44 7.75
N GLY A 175 9.12 -15.56 8.54
CA GLY A 175 9.14 -16.41 9.74
C GLY A 175 8.27 -15.90 10.92
N LEU A 176 7.82 -14.64 10.88
CA LEU A 176 6.95 -14.08 11.91
C LEU A 176 5.48 -14.51 11.77
N LEU A 177 5.10 -15.14 10.65
CA LEU A 177 3.75 -15.71 10.49
C LEU A 177 3.52 -16.86 11.48
N ASP A 178 4.49 -17.76 11.63
CA ASP A 178 4.42 -18.87 12.57
C ASP A 178 4.38 -18.37 14.03
N GLU A 179 5.10 -17.30 14.33
CA GLU A 179 5.06 -16.66 15.65
C GLU A 179 3.69 -15.99 15.89
N ALA A 180 3.15 -15.31 14.89
CA ALA A 180 1.85 -14.67 14.98
C ALA A 180 0.73 -15.68 15.19
N SER A 181 0.77 -16.84 14.52
CA SER A 181 -0.24 -17.90 14.63
C SER A 181 -0.38 -18.47 16.05
N LYS A 182 0.62 -18.29 16.90
CA LYS A 182 0.55 -18.72 18.33
C LYS A 182 -0.40 -17.86 19.18
N ASN A 183 -0.62 -16.61 18.75
CA ASN A 183 -1.42 -15.64 19.50
C ASN A 183 -2.69 -15.20 18.74
N TRP A 184 -2.85 -15.64 17.49
CA TRP A 184 -3.93 -15.22 16.61
C TRP A 184 -4.54 -16.40 15.87
N ASN A 185 -5.84 -16.57 16.00
CA ASN A 185 -6.62 -17.41 15.10
C ASN A 185 -6.85 -16.61 13.81
N MET A 186 -6.20 -17.02 12.70
CA MET A 186 -6.24 -16.28 11.45
C MET A 186 -6.45 -17.20 10.25
N GLU A 187 -7.27 -16.71 9.32
CA GLU A 187 -7.43 -17.30 8.00
C GLU A 187 -6.73 -16.39 6.99
N TYR A 188 -5.72 -16.90 6.31
CA TYR A 188 -4.96 -16.10 5.35
C TYR A 188 -4.55 -16.88 4.12
N LYS A 189 -4.34 -16.14 3.04
CA LYS A 189 -3.64 -16.61 1.83
C LYS A 189 -2.32 -15.86 1.70
N GLN A 190 -1.34 -16.51 1.09
CA GLN A 190 -0.06 -15.84 0.83
C GLN A 190 0.39 -16.06 -0.61
N ARG A 191 1.10 -15.08 -1.16
CA ARG A 191 1.79 -15.19 -2.45
C ARG A 191 3.13 -14.48 -2.41
N LYS A 192 4.07 -14.92 -3.26
CA LYS A 192 5.34 -14.20 -3.43
C LYS A 192 5.11 -12.87 -4.11
N SER A 193 5.88 -11.85 -3.72
CA SER A 193 5.93 -10.59 -4.45
C SER A 193 6.56 -10.80 -5.82
N ILE A 194 5.97 -10.18 -6.85
CA ILE A 194 6.53 -10.20 -8.21
C ILE A 194 7.75 -9.28 -8.37
N THR A 195 7.99 -8.41 -7.39
CA THR A 195 9.10 -7.42 -7.40
C THR A 195 10.27 -7.82 -6.51
N SER A 196 10.10 -8.86 -5.68
CA SER A 196 11.15 -9.36 -4.77
C SER A 196 10.83 -10.79 -4.36
N GLY A 197 11.65 -11.75 -4.81
CA GLY A 197 11.42 -13.19 -4.58
C GLY A 197 11.36 -13.61 -3.11
N ASP A 198 11.98 -12.83 -2.21
CA ASP A 198 12.02 -13.10 -0.78
C ASP A 198 10.92 -12.37 0.02
N SER A 199 10.12 -11.55 -0.66
CA SER A 199 9.01 -10.81 -0.04
C SER A 199 7.69 -11.53 -0.28
N LEU A 200 6.80 -11.45 0.71
CA LEU A 200 5.47 -12.06 0.68
C LEU A 200 4.37 -11.00 0.73
N ILE A 201 3.25 -11.31 0.12
CA ILE A 201 1.99 -10.62 0.31
C ILE A 201 1.06 -11.59 1.00
N ILE A 202 0.49 -11.18 2.12
CA ILE A 202 -0.53 -11.95 2.83
C ILE A 202 -1.87 -11.22 2.75
N GLU A 203 -2.91 -11.98 2.48
CA GLU A 203 -4.31 -11.58 2.52
C GLU A 203 -4.95 -12.26 3.73
N VAL A 204 -5.31 -11.50 4.74
CA VAL A 204 -5.94 -12.00 5.97
C VAL A 204 -7.43 -11.69 5.92
N ASN A 205 -8.26 -12.73 5.98
CA ASN A 205 -9.72 -12.63 5.93
C ASN A 205 -10.36 -12.75 7.32
N LYS A 206 -9.64 -13.34 8.27
CA LYS A 206 -10.06 -13.47 9.67
C LYS A 206 -8.86 -13.25 10.57
N LEU A 207 -9.05 -12.50 11.64
CA LEU A 207 -8.03 -12.26 12.66
C LEU A 207 -8.71 -12.09 14.02
N GLU A 208 -8.58 -13.08 14.89
CA GLU A 208 -9.10 -13.10 16.25
C GLU A 208 -7.95 -13.34 17.21
N GLN A 209 -7.89 -12.59 18.30
CA GLN A 209 -6.89 -12.83 19.32
C GLN A 209 -7.25 -14.09 20.08
N LEU A 210 -6.27 -14.97 20.29
CA LEU A 210 -6.41 -16.13 21.18
C LEU A 210 -6.28 -15.64 22.63
N ASP A 211 -7.08 -16.23 23.52
CA ASP A 211 -7.06 -15.97 24.96
C ASP A 211 -5.75 -16.42 25.64
#